data_462f7d6473780d5c67510ca1ab86832a
#
_entry.id   462f7d6473780d5c67510ca1ab86832a
#
_cell.length_a   1.000
_cell.length_b   1.000
_cell.length_c   1.000
_cell.angle_alpha   90.00
_cell.angle_beta   90.00
_cell.angle_gamma   90.00
#
_symmetry.space_group_name_H-M   'P 1'
#
loop_
_entity.id
_entity.type
_entity.pdbx_description
1 polymer ?
#
loop_
_entity_poly.entity_id
_entity_poly.type
_entity_poly.pdbx_seq_one_letter_code
_entity_poly.pdbx_strand_id
1 'polypeptide(L)'
;MFTTAPGLRVRRRTAGAAGAVALLAVCAAPAAADDPAPAPGLVLEKIAPVDGVRPGGTFTVPGRFWYTGTEALDKVWMTYTVSHGLSLSDVPSNCRAFKTWGYDEIPTGAMALCEFDQQVKPGVAYAPEGGLKIGAMDRALYERLDVSVTDYEAYPGDEATSGPVPGTGPALKLVEQPDVPAQEPGTPVAEDAHFRRTSVTAANTADFQALDQAMKGRVGDTVDLKVGFRNAGPAWVQVYRDGVPLAEVEVELPAGTTATKHPNCEKVSARTYRCPFDLVWADEDEQYARTFKVRIDKAVDGAKGSVALVGKLGDWDTEHGNDKAPITLQVTGGGSTGGGSSSGGGSSSGGGGGSTGGSSSTGGSGTGGTGGGSSTGGSATGGADTGVSGDLASTGSSSALPIAGAAAAAVGAGAAAVLVVRRRRASRG
;
A
#
# COMPACT_ATOMS: atom_id res chain seq x y z
N MET A 1 49.97 -45.03 29.20
CA MET A 1 49.90 -46.25 30.01
C MET A 1 48.68 -47.06 29.58
N PHE A 2 49.04 -48.23 29.02
CA PHE A 2 48.32 -49.52 29.08
C PHE A 2 46.81 -49.51 28.65
N THR A 3 46.33 -50.35 27.87
CA THR A 3 46.65 -51.59 27.14
C THR A 3 45.36 -52.26 26.76
N THR A 4 45.30 -52.69 25.57
CA THR A 4 45.10 -54.01 24.99
C THR A 4 43.66 -54.52 24.75
N ALA A 5 43.53 -54.96 23.51
CA ALA A 5 42.57 -55.84 22.87
C ALA A 5 42.49 -57.28 23.51
N PRO A 6 41.94 -58.32 22.92
CA PRO A 6 41.21 -58.61 21.68
C PRO A 6 40.13 -59.72 21.85
N GLY A 7 39.55 -60.15 20.73
CA GLY A 7 38.83 -61.45 20.63
C GLY A 7 37.79 -61.48 19.53
N LEU A 8 38.04 -61.99 18.49
CA LEU A 8 38.10 -63.29 17.78
C LEU A 8 36.74 -63.87 17.36
N ARG A 9 36.57 -63.91 16.01
CA ARG A 9 36.07 -64.95 15.12
C ARG A 9 34.69 -65.58 15.39
N VAL A 10 33.85 -65.58 14.30
CA VAL A 10 33.46 -66.85 13.64
C VAL A 10 32.99 -66.57 12.22
N ARG A 11 33.48 -67.34 11.27
CA ARG A 11 33.11 -67.49 9.86
C ARG A 11 31.79 -68.23 9.73
N ARG A 12 30.91 -67.82 8.78
CA ARG A 12 30.16 -68.77 7.96
C ARG A 12 30.01 -68.23 6.54
N ARG A 13 30.51 -69.02 5.59
CA ARG A 13 30.34 -68.90 4.15
C ARG A 13 28.96 -69.46 3.78
N THR A 14 28.20 -68.73 2.97
CA THR A 14 27.25 -69.33 2.05
C THR A 14 27.32 -68.56 0.72
N ALA A 15 27.69 -69.30 -0.30
CA ALA A 15 27.66 -68.84 -1.67
C ALA A 15 26.23 -68.78 -2.15
N GLY A 16 25.85 -67.68 -2.81
CA GLY A 16 24.59 -67.55 -3.53
C GLY A 16 24.84 -66.60 -4.71
N ALA A 17 24.90 -67.19 -5.91
CA ALA A 17 24.93 -66.45 -7.15
C ALA A 17 23.61 -65.72 -7.36
N ALA A 18 23.63 -64.43 -7.59
CA ALA A 18 22.51 -63.68 -8.12
C ALA A 18 23.02 -62.55 -8.99
N GLY A 19 22.48 -62.47 -10.17
CA GLY A 19 22.90 -61.72 -11.34
C GLY A 19 23.00 -60.20 -11.08
N ALA A 20 24.06 -59.65 -11.65
CA ALA A 20 24.23 -58.21 -11.79
C ALA A 20 23.26 -57.66 -12.83
N VAL A 21 22.19 -57.03 -12.44
CA VAL A 21 21.46 -56.06 -13.26
C VAL A 21 22.10 -54.71 -13.03
N ALA A 22 22.95 -54.29 -13.93
CA ALA A 22 23.47 -52.95 -13.99
C ALA A 22 22.35 -52.00 -14.44
N LEU A 23 21.65 -51.41 -13.49
CA LEU A 23 20.82 -50.21 -13.71
C LEU A 23 21.76 -49.02 -13.92
N LEU A 24 22.02 -48.73 -15.20
CA LEU A 24 22.55 -47.44 -15.64
C LEU A 24 21.46 -46.37 -15.30
N ALA A 25 21.49 -45.82 -14.09
CA ALA A 25 20.84 -44.58 -13.78
C ALA A 25 21.59 -43.47 -14.56
N VAL A 26 21.11 -43.17 -15.73
CA VAL A 26 21.46 -41.92 -16.41
C VAL A 26 20.88 -40.82 -15.55
N CYS A 27 21.74 -40.24 -14.68
CA CYS A 27 21.47 -38.95 -14.03
C CYS A 27 21.42 -37.90 -15.16
N ALA A 28 20.24 -37.71 -15.77
CA ALA A 28 19.96 -36.49 -16.49
C ALA A 28 20.06 -35.38 -15.43
N ALA A 29 21.21 -34.73 -15.35
CA ALA A 29 21.29 -33.43 -14.69
C ALA A 29 20.21 -32.56 -15.38
N PRO A 30 19.33 -31.89 -14.60
CA PRO A 30 18.50 -30.87 -15.22
C PRO A 30 19.46 -29.91 -15.92
N ALA A 31 19.32 -29.79 -17.24
CA ALA A 31 19.97 -28.70 -17.96
C ALA A 31 19.55 -27.44 -17.20
N ALA A 32 20.51 -26.77 -16.54
CA ALA A 32 20.30 -25.41 -16.15
C ALA A 32 19.92 -24.70 -17.47
N ALA A 33 18.71 -24.13 -17.54
CA ALA A 33 18.40 -23.22 -18.59
C ALA A 33 19.46 -22.11 -18.46
N ASP A 34 20.41 -22.08 -19.38
CA ASP A 34 21.36 -20.98 -19.45
C ASP A 34 20.50 -19.71 -19.61
N ASP A 35 20.68 -18.73 -18.75
CA ASP A 35 20.12 -17.41 -18.96
C ASP A 35 20.53 -16.96 -20.37
N PRO A 36 19.59 -16.37 -21.15
CA PRO A 36 19.91 -15.93 -22.49
C PRO A 36 21.13 -15.02 -22.45
N ALA A 37 22.09 -15.27 -23.34
CA ALA A 37 23.31 -14.47 -23.40
C ALA A 37 22.93 -12.99 -23.63
N PRO A 38 23.56 -12.04 -22.95
CA PRO A 38 23.33 -10.62 -23.16
C PRO A 38 23.40 -10.26 -24.64
N ALA A 39 22.42 -9.53 -25.14
CA ALA A 39 22.29 -9.10 -26.52
C ALA A 39 22.40 -7.57 -26.65
N PRO A 40 22.78 -7.01 -27.78
CA PRO A 40 22.66 -5.58 -28.03
C PRO A 40 21.21 -5.12 -27.88
N GLY A 41 21.01 -3.91 -27.37
CA GLY A 41 19.67 -3.41 -27.08
C GLY A 41 19.64 -1.92 -26.73
N LEU A 42 18.51 -1.48 -26.21
CA LEU A 42 18.32 -0.12 -25.74
C LEU A 42 18.87 0.03 -24.31
N VAL A 43 19.58 1.12 -24.07
CA VAL A 43 20.20 1.45 -22.77
C VAL A 43 19.71 2.81 -22.31
N LEU A 44 18.92 2.83 -21.26
CA LEU A 44 18.47 4.07 -20.62
C LEU A 44 19.54 4.56 -19.63
N GLU A 45 19.88 5.84 -19.69
CA GLU A 45 20.81 6.46 -18.75
C GLU A 45 20.26 6.39 -17.32
N LYS A 46 21.15 6.36 -16.34
CA LYS A 46 20.76 6.46 -14.94
C LYS A 46 20.08 7.81 -14.68
N ILE A 47 18.87 7.76 -14.15
CA ILE A 47 18.13 8.95 -13.74
C ILE A 47 18.46 9.21 -12.26
N ALA A 48 18.96 10.42 -11.99
CA ALA A 48 19.23 10.83 -10.60
C ALA A 48 17.94 10.98 -9.79
N PRO A 49 17.96 10.76 -8.47
CA PRO A 49 16.84 11.12 -7.60
C PRO A 49 16.41 12.57 -7.81
N VAL A 50 15.12 12.81 -7.71
CA VAL A 50 14.52 14.14 -7.79
C VAL A 50 14.08 14.54 -6.40
N ASP A 51 14.75 15.49 -5.77
CA ASP A 51 14.50 15.83 -4.37
C ASP A 51 13.90 17.22 -4.21
N GLY A 52 13.07 17.38 -3.17
CA GLY A 52 12.54 18.68 -2.75
C GLY A 52 11.52 19.30 -3.70
N VAL A 53 10.82 18.49 -4.50
CA VAL A 53 9.73 18.98 -5.35
C VAL A 53 8.63 19.55 -4.46
N ARG A 54 8.15 20.76 -4.75
CA ARG A 54 7.02 21.31 -3.99
C ARG A 54 5.70 20.66 -4.40
N PRO A 55 4.79 20.37 -3.48
CA PRO A 55 3.42 20.01 -3.81
C PRO A 55 2.80 21.03 -4.79
N GLY A 56 2.09 20.54 -5.79
CA GLY A 56 1.59 21.37 -6.91
C GLY A 56 2.64 21.79 -7.94
N GLY A 57 3.93 21.51 -7.67
CA GLY A 57 5.03 21.82 -8.60
C GLY A 57 5.19 20.75 -9.69
N THR A 58 6.06 21.04 -10.66
CA THR A 58 6.38 20.13 -11.77
C THR A 58 7.88 20.00 -11.96
N PHE A 59 8.29 18.85 -12.51
CA PHE A 59 9.66 18.56 -12.91
C PHE A 59 9.69 17.77 -14.21
N THR A 60 10.86 17.66 -14.80
CA THR A 60 11.11 16.81 -15.98
C THR A 60 12.32 15.93 -15.73
N VAL A 61 12.37 14.79 -16.43
CA VAL A 61 13.53 13.90 -16.41
C VAL A 61 14.11 13.77 -17.83
N PRO A 62 15.43 13.69 -17.98
CA PRO A 62 16.05 13.72 -19.28
C PRO A 62 15.72 12.53 -20.17
N GLY A 63 15.54 11.33 -19.62
CA GLY A 63 15.20 10.12 -20.38
C GLY A 63 16.20 9.80 -21.51
N ARG A 64 17.49 10.09 -21.31
CA ARG A 64 18.52 9.84 -22.34
C ARG A 64 18.78 8.36 -22.49
N PHE A 65 18.92 7.92 -23.74
CA PHE A 65 19.19 6.52 -24.06
C PHE A 65 20.09 6.35 -25.28
N TRP A 66 20.64 5.15 -25.43
CA TRP A 66 21.39 4.67 -26.60
C TRP A 66 20.78 3.40 -27.12
N TYR A 67 21.04 3.12 -28.38
CA TYR A 67 20.78 1.82 -28.99
C TYR A 67 22.09 1.18 -29.43
N THR A 68 22.42 0.01 -28.89
CA THR A 68 23.68 -0.70 -29.19
C THR A 68 23.53 -1.79 -30.25
N GLY A 69 22.37 -1.88 -30.91
CA GLY A 69 22.21 -2.77 -32.08
C GLY A 69 23.09 -2.36 -33.26
N THR A 70 23.08 -3.17 -34.33
CA THR A 70 23.91 -2.94 -35.54
C THR A 70 23.14 -2.28 -36.67
N GLU A 71 21.81 -2.37 -36.65
CA GLU A 71 20.92 -1.74 -37.64
C GLU A 71 20.06 -0.68 -36.93
N ALA A 72 19.67 0.37 -37.64
CA ALA A 72 18.84 1.41 -37.09
C ALA A 72 17.43 0.90 -36.76
N LEU A 73 16.83 1.40 -35.69
CA LEU A 73 15.41 1.23 -35.39
C LEU A 73 14.61 2.34 -36.05
N ASP A 74 13.50 2.00 -36.70
CA ASP A 74 12.61 3.00 -37.30
C ASP A 74 11.74 3.72 -36.28
N LYS A 75 11.52 3.07 -35.14
CA LYS A 75 10.61 3.54 -34.09
C LYS A 75 11.04 3.04 -32.71
N VAL A 76 10.80 3.85 -31.67
CA VAL A 76 10.92 3.44 -30.28
C VAL A 76 9.75 3.97 -29.45
N TRP A 77 9.50 3.33 -28.30
CA TRP A 77 8.51 3.77 -27.31
C TRP A 77 9.20 4.08 -26.01
N MET A 78 8.71 5.10 -25.32
CA MET A 78 9.10 5.36 -23.94
C MET A 78 7.89 5.32 -23.02
N THR A 79 8.03 4.66 -21.89
CA THR A 79 7.00 4.66 -20.84
C THR A 79 7.48 5.43 -19.64
N TYR A 80 6.55 6.15 -19.01
CA TYR A 80 6.75 6.86 -17.76
C TYR A 80 5.65 6.42 -16.81
N THR A 81 5.99 5.64 -15.79
CA THR A 81 5.03 5.20 -14.77
C THR A 81 5.29 5.94 -13.48
N VAL A 82 4.27 6.58 -12.96
CA VAL A 82 4.34 7.42 -11.77
C VAL A 82 3.47 6.85 -10.65
N SER A 83 3.96 6.94 -9.42
CA SER A 83 3.24 6.52 -8.21
C SER A 83 2.11 7.49 -7.84
N HIS A 84 1.34 7.13 -6.81
CA HIS A 84 0.06 7.73 -6.43
C HIS A 84 0.10 9.24 -6.15
N GLY A 85 1.20 9.77 -5.64
CA GLY A 85 1.38 11.20 -5.38
C GLY A 85 1.87 12.01 -6.57
N LEU A 86 2.13 11.36 -7.71
CA LEU A 86 2.55 12.06 -8.93
C LEU A 86 1.44 12.04 -9.99
N SER A 87 1.50 12.98 -10.91
CA SER A 87 0.56 13.11 -12.02
C SER A 87 1.29 13.35 -13.34
N LEU A 88 0.63 12.97 -14.43
CA LEU A 88 1.04 13.26 -15.79
C LEU A 88 0.19 14.41 -16.30
N SER A 89 0.77 15.59 -16.39
CA SER A 89 0.12 16.80 -16.90
C SER A 89 0.67 17.17 -18.27
N ASP A 90 -0.16 17.83 -19.08
CA ASP A 90 0.23 18.31 -20.42
C ASP A 90 0.79 17.15 -21.30
N VAL A 91 0.14 15.98 -21.24
CA VAL A 91 0.60 14.79 -21.97
C VAL A 91 0.76 15.11 -23.46
N PRO A 92 1.94 14.87 -24.04
CA PRO A 92 2.21 15.14 -25.46
C PRO A 92 1.30 14.36 -26.40
N SER A 93 1.01 14.91 -27.58
CA SER A 93 0.08 14.31 -28.55
C SER A 93 0.56 12.98 -29.12
N ASN A 94 1.86 12.70 -29.09
CA ASN A 94 2.42 11.39 -29.44
C ASN A 94 2.49 10.44 -28.23
N CYS A 95 1.85 10.78 -27.11
CA CYS A 95 1.74 9.94 -25.93
C CYS A 95 0.27 9.60 -25.65
N ARG A 96 0.06 8.47 -24.97
CA ARG A 96 -1.22 8.03 -24.44
C ARG A 96 -1.09 7.84 -22.94
N ALA A 97 -2.04 8.40 -22.17
CA ALA A 97 -2.06 8.27 -20.73
C ALA A 97 -3.02 7.18 -20.29
N PHE A 98 -2.63 6.47 -19.23
CA PHE A 98 -3.40 5.42 -18.57
C PHE A 98 -3.42 5.70 -17.08
N LYS A 99 -4.53 5.40 -16.41
CA LYS A 99 -4.52 5.17 -14.96
C LYS A 99 -4.27 3.69 -14.71
N THR A 100 -3.42 3.37 -13.76
CA THR A 100 -3.15 1.99 -13.36
C THR A 100 -3.87 1.66 -12.05
N TRP A 101 -4.43 0.44 -11.94
CA TRP A 101 -5.05 -0.03 -10.70
C TRP A 101 -3.98 -0.27 -9.63
N GLY A 102 -4.39 0.00 -8.38
CA GLY A 102 -3.69 -0.57 -7.25
C GLY A 102 -4.08 -2.04 -7.09
N TYR A 103 -3.10 -2.89 -6.81
CA TYR A 103 -3.32 -4.29 -6.44
C TYR A 103 -2.27 -4.71 -5.41
N ASP A 104 -2.68 -5.58 -4.49
CA ASP A 104 -1.84 -6.03 -3.37
C ASP A 104 -1.14 -4.87 -2.65
N GLU A 105 0.17 -4.75 -2.80
CA GLU A 105 1.01 -3.74 -2.15
C GLU A 105 1.33 -2.54 -3.08
N ILE A 106 0.70 -2.47 -4.26
CA ILE A 106 0.93 -1.41 -5.24
C ILE A 106 -0.30 -0.48 -5.27
N PRO A 107 -0.16 0.78 -4.88
CA PRO A 107 -1.25 1.75 -4.98
C PRO A 107 -1.55 2.12 -6.44
N THR A 108 -2.67 2.79 -6.65
CA THR A 108 -3.00 3.37 -7.97
C THR A 108 -1.89 4.30 -8.45
N GLY A 109 -1.73 4.39 -9.76
CA GLY A 109 -0.73 5.26 -10.38
C GLY A 109 -1.19 5.74 -11.76
N ALA A 110 -0.27 6.27 -12.52
CA ALA A 110 -0.49 6.63 -13.91
C ALA A 110 0.70 6.26 -14.78
N MET A 111 0.44 6.02 -16.05
CA MET A 111 1.47 5.70 -17.05
C MET A 111 1.25 6.54 -18.30
N ALA A 112 2.31 7.11 -18.84
CA ALA A 112 2.34 7.65 -20.19
C ALA A 112 3.16 6.73 -21.09
N LEU A 113 2.59 6.35 -22.23
CA LEU A 113 3.26 5.60 -23.29
C LEU A 113 3.42 6.54 -24.49
N CYS A 114 4.64 6.90 -24.79
CA CYS A 114 5.02 7.84 -25.86
C CYS A 114 5.65 7.11 -27.03
N GLU A 115 5.11 7.28 -28.22
CA GLU A 115 5.60 6.72 -29.46
C GLU A 115 6.49 7.75 -30.17
N PHE A 116 7.69 7.33 -30.58
CA PHE A 116 8.60 8.12 -31.39
C PHE A 116 8.81 7.43 -32.72
N ASP A 117 8.10 7.93 -33.73
CA ASP A 117 8.23 7.50 -35.13
C ASP A 117 9.42 8.23 -35.78
N GLN A 118 10.59 7.97 -35.23
CA GLN A 118 11.87 8.56 -35.63
C GLN A 118 12.95 7.49 -35.63
N GLN A 119 13.83 7.55 -36.67
CA GLN A 119 14.93 6.62 -36.75
C GLN A 119 15.95 6.80 -35.65
N VAL A 120 16.27 5.72 -34.94
CA VAL A 120 17.30 5.66 -33.89
C VAL A 120 18.51 4.90 -34.42
N LYS A 121 19.63 5.60 -34.59
CA LYS A 121 20.87 5.07 -35.16
C LYS A 121 21.66 4.31 -34.09
N PRO A 122 22.36 3.22 -34.47
CA PRO A 122 23.28 2.54 -33.57
C PRO A 122 24.34 3.47 -32.97
N GLY A 123 24.58 3.30 -31.70
CA GLY A 123 25.61 4.01 -30.93
C GLY A 123 25.31 5.48 -30.57
N VAL A 124 24.32 6.09 -31.21
CA VAL A 124 23.98 7.50 -30.98
C VAL A 124 23.12 7.67 -29.73
N ALA A 125 23.41 8.71 -28.95
CA ALA A 125 22.60 9.09 -27.80
C ALA A 125 21.41 9.95 -28.24
N TYR A 126 20.23 9.65 -27.71
CA TYR A 126 18.99 10.40 -27.92
C TYR A 126 18.35 10.78 -26.60
N ALA A 127 17.59 11.88 -26.58
CA ALA A 127 16.72 12.23 -25.48
C ALA A 127 15.45 12.92 -26.00
N PRO A 128 14.30 12.77 -25.32
CA PRO A 128 13.13 13.61 -25.59
C PRO A 128 13.44 15.08 -25.36
N GLU A 129 13.10 15.93 -26.33
CA GLU A 129 13.31 17.39 -26.23
C GLU A 129 12.48 17.98 -25.08
N GLY A 130 13.14 18.57 -24.07
CA GLY A 130 12.49 19.13 -22.88
C GLY A 130 11.96 18.09 -21.85
N GLY A 131 11.92 16.80 -22.23
CA GLY A 131 11.44 15.71 -21.37
C GLY A 131 9.92 15.75 -21.11
N LEU A 132 9.39 14.66 -20.51
CA LEU A 132 8.00 14.60 -20.09
C LEU A 132 7.81 15.39 -18.78
N LYS A 133 6.78 16.22 -18.73
CA LYS A 133 6.43 17.00 -17.55
C LYS A 133 5.64 16.15 -16.56
N ILE A 134 6.12 16.07 -15.33
CA ILE A 134 5.54 15.30 -14.24
C ILE A 134 5.17 16.28 -13.12
N GLY A 135 3.95 16.18 -12.62
CA GLY A 135 3.44 16.98 -11.51
C GLY A 135 3.57 16.25 -10.18
N ALA A 136 3.97 16.95 -9.12
CA ALA A 136 3.82 16.50 -7.75
C ALA A 136 2.45 16.97 -7.23
N MET A 137 1.58 16.03 -6.84
CA MET A 137 0.27 16.34 -6.27
C MET A 137 0.43 16.83 -4.82
N ASP A 138 -0.62 17.39 -4.25
CA ASP A 138 -0.61 17.88 -2.85
C ASP A 138 -0.29 16.77 -1.85
N ARG A 139 -0.63 15.54 -2.19
CA ARG A 139 -0.35 14.35 -1.38
C ARG A 139 1.07 13.79 -1.54
N ALA A 140 1.85 14.25 -2.52
CA ALA A 140 3.18 13.69 -2.80
C ALA A 140 4.12 13.80 -1.60
N LEU A 141 4.88 12.72 -1.31
CA LEU A 141 5.91 12.70 -0.28
C LEU A 141 7.11 11.87 -0.74
N TYR A 142 7.02 10.54 -0.70
CA TYR A 142 8.04 9.60 -1.16
C TYR A 142 7.50 8.83 -2.37
N GLU A 143 7.81 9.35 -3.52
CA GLU A 143 7.26 8.90 -4.77
C GLU A 143 8.27 8.11 -5.59
N ARG A 144 7.74 7.42 -6.59
CA ARG A 144 8.52 6.64 -7.54
C ARG A 144 8.18 7.02 -8.96
N LEU A 145 9.21 7.14 -9.78
CA LEU A 145 9.11 7.27 -11.22
C LEU A 145 9.89 6.13 -11.87
N ASP A 146 9.21 5.35 -12.68
CA ASP A 146 9.78 4.32 -13.52
C ASP A 146 9.77 4.82 -14.97
N VAL A 147 10.90 4.70 -15.65
CA VAL A 147 11.05 5.07 -17.05
C VAL A 147 11.62 3.88 -17.81
N SER A 148 11.07 3.58 -18.97
CA SER A 148 11.65 2.58 -19.87
C SER A 148 11.64 3.05 -21.32
N VAL A 149 12.54 2.47 -22.13
CA VAL A 149 12.61 2.65 -23.57
C VAL A 149 12.61 1.29 -24.23
N THR A 150 11.75 1.08 -25.23
CA THR A 150 11.57 -0.22 -25.90
C THR A 150 11.44 -0.04 -27.41
N ASP A 151 11.74 -1.09 -28.19
CA ASP A 151 11.51 -1.18 -29.62
C ASP A 151 10.14 -1.79 -29.98
N TYR A 152 9.32 -2.01 -28.95
CA TYR A 152 7.94 -2.47 -29.05
C TYR A 152 7.02 -1.63 -28.17
N GLU A 153 5.74 -1.63 -28.48
CA GLU A 153 4.71 -0.95 -27.70
C GLU A 153 4.47 -1.68 -26.37
N ALA A 154 4.98 -1.11 -25.27
CA ALA A 154 4.80 -1.65 -23.93
C ALA A 154 3.43 -1.22 -23.35
N TYR A 155 2.36 -1.88 -23.79
CA TYR A 155 1.00 -1.61 -23.33
C TYR A 155 0.81 -2.10 -21.88
N PRO A 156 0.13 -1.34 -21.00
CA PRO A 156 -0.02 -1.70 -19.58
C PRO A 156 -0.91 -2.93 -19.31
N GLY A 157 -1.46 -3.55 -20.36
CA GLY A 157 -2.32 -4.73 -20.25
C GLY A 157 -3.68 -4.43 -19.62
N ASP A 158 -4.29 -5.47 -19.06
CA ASP A 158 -5.62 -5.40 -18.43
C ASP A 158 -5.62 -4.65 -17.10
N GLU A 159 -4.44 -4.28 -16.60
CA GLU A 159 -4.26 -3.54 -15.34
C GLU A 159 -4.55 -2.04 -15.48
N ALA A 160 -4.75 -1.53 -16.70
CA ALA A 160 -5.15 -0.15 -16.92
C ALA A 160 -6.58 0.07 -16.43
N THR A 161 -6.76 1.00 -15.51
CA THR A 161 -8.09 1.34 -14.95
C THR A 161 -8.92 2.18 -15.90
N SER A 162 -8.26 3.02 -16.67
CA SER A 162 -8.87 3.85 -17.69
C SER A 162 -7.86 4.19 -18.77
N GLY A 163 -8.33 4.46 -19.93
CA GLY A 163 -7.51 4.84 -21.06
C GLY A 163 -7.53 3.81 -22.18
N PRO A 164 -6.72 3.99 -23.19
CA PRO A 164 -5.81 5.13 -23.34
C PRO A 164 -6.53 6.47 -23.52
N VAL A 165 -6.02 7.51 -22.87
CA VAL A 165 -6.42 8.89 -23.13
C VAL A 165 -5.32 9.54 -23.99
N PRO A 166 -5.61 9.93 -25.23
CA PRO A 166 -4.61 10.61 -26.08
C PRO A 166 -4.14 11.92 -25.43
N GLY A 167 -2.84 12.18 -25.53
CA GLY A 167 -2.29 13.46 -25.13
C GLY A 167 -2.71 14.58 -26.11
N THR A 168 -2.73 15.80 -25.60
CA THR A 168 -3.14 17.02 -26.36
C THR A 168 -2.04 18.08 -26.39
N GLY A 169 -0.96 17.88 -25.65
CA GLY A 169 0.20 18.77 -25.63
C GLY A 169 1.03 18.69 -26.92
N PRO A 170 2.00 19.59 -27.09
CA PRO A 170 2.96 19.48 -28.19
C PRO A 170 3.66 18.12 -28.21
N ALA A 171 3.84 17.54 -29.40
CA ALA A 171 4.50 16.24 -29.54
C ALA A 171 5.97 16.34 -29.06
N LEU A 172 6.38 15.39 -28.24
CA LEU A 172 7.80 15.20 -27.92
C LEU A 172 8.55 14.69 -29.16
N LYS A 173 9.77 15.17 -29.35
CA LYS A 173 10.68 14.72 -30.39
C LYS A 173 11.93 14.14 -29.75
N LEU A 174 12.51 13.14 -30.36
CA LEU A 174 13.85 12.70 -30.00
C LEU A 174 14.87 13.63 -30.65
N VAL A 175 15.82 14.10 -29.87
CA VAL A 175 16.97 14.87 -30.36
C VAL A 175 18.26 14.11 -30.08
N GLU A 176 19.15 14.09 -31.08
CA GLU A 176 20.49 13.54 -30.93
C GLU A 176 21.27 14.38 -29.89
N GLN A 177 22.11 13.70 -29.11
CA GLN A 177 22.92 14.32 -28.05
C GLN A 177 24.41 14.26 -28.46
N PRO A 178 24.86 15.17 -29.34
CA PRO A 178 26.19 15.09 -29.96
C PRO A 178 27.34 15.23 -28.95
N ASP A 179 27.08 15.91 -27.81
CA ASP A 179 28.08 16.14 -26.76
C ASP A 179 28.23 14.92 -25.82
N VAL A 180 27.47 13.88 -26.04
CA VAL A 180 27.50 12.64 -25.25
C VAL A 180 28.25 11.56 -26.00
N PRO A 181 29.21 10.87 -25.35
CA PRO A 181 29.95 9.81 -26.00
C PRO A 181 29.03 8.75 -26.61
N ALA A 182 29.30 8.39 -27.87
CA ALA A 182 28.62 7.29 -28.54
C ALA A 182 28.94 5.96 -27.86
N GLN A 183 28.01 5.02 -27.95
CA GLN A 183 28.21 3.62 -27.57
C GLN A 183 28.65 2.81 -28.78
N GLU A 184 29.46 1.77 -28.56
CA GLU A 184 29.90 0.92 -29.67
C GLU A 184 28.76 0.01 -30.12
N PRO A 185 28.35 0.05 -31.42
CA PRO A 185 27.34 -0.86 -31.95
C PRO A 185 27.74 -2.34 -31.78
N GLY A 186 26.77 -3.19 -31.51
CA GLY A 186 26.99 -4.60 -31.24
C GLY A 186 27.34 -4.93 -29.78
N THR A 187 27.49 -3.93 -28.92
CA THR A 187 27.80 -4.14 -27.50
C THR A 187 26.60 -4.77 -26.77
N PRO A 188 26.76 -5.96 -26.17
CA PRO A 188 25.74 -6.57 -25.34
C PRO A 188 25.39 -5.72 -24.11
N VAL A 189 24.12 -5.70 -23.74
CA VAL A 189 23.64 -4.92 -22.59
C VAL A 189 22.91 -5.83 -21.59
N ALA A 190 22.77 -5.37 -20.34
CA ALA A 190 21.98 -6.08 -19.35
C ALA A 190 20.50 -6.11 -19.75
N GLU A 191 19.77 -7.14 -19.34
CA GLU A 191 18.36 -7.32 -19.69
C GLU A 191 17.51 -6.11 -19.27
N ASP A 192 17.79 -5.53 -18.09
CA ASP A 192 17.11 -4.36 -17.53
C ASP A 192 17.73 -3.00 -17.94
N ALA A 193 18.68 -3.00 -18.89
CA ALA A 193 19.37 -1.76 -19.31
C ALA A 193 18.42 -0.70 -19.85
N HIS A 194 17.29 -1.11 -20.41
CA HIS A 194 16.24 -0.27 -20.96
C HIS A 194 15.30 0.36 -19.94
N PHE A 195 15.43 0.01 -18.65
CA PHE A 195 14.55 0.42 -17.57
C PHE A 195 15.33 1.14 -16.47
N ARG A 196 14.75 2.20 -15.91
CA ARG A 196 15.26 2.89 -14.71
C ARG A 196 14.13 3.24 -13.78
N ARG A 197 14.40 3.02 -12.51
CA ARG A 197 13.57 3.48 -11.39
C ARG A 197 14.31 4.59 -10.65
N THR A 198 13.62 5.66 -10.35
CA THR A 198 14.16 6.76 -9.54
C THR A 198 13.16 7.17 -8.46
N SER A 199 13.69 7.62 -7.32
CA SER A 199 12.89 8.21 -6.26
C SER A 199 12.61 9.68 -6.55
N VAL A 200 11.42 10.12 -6.14
CA VAL A 200 11.01 11.52 -6.16
C VAL A 200 10.56 11.87 -4.75
N THR A 201 11.23 12.83 -4.13
CA THR A 201 10.90 13.30 -2.78
C THR A 201 10.25 14.68 -2.87
N ALA A 202 9.05 14.81 -2.33
CA ALA A 202 8.40 16.11 -2.22
C ALA A 202 8.76 16.80 -0.89
N ALA A 203 8.85 18.13 -0.92
CA ALA A 203 8.99 18.95 0.29
C ALA A 203 7.62 19.05 0.99
N ASN A 204 7.18 17.97 1.61
CA ASN A 204 5.87 17.80 2.21
C ASN A 204 5.97 17.07 3.55
N THR A 205 4.86 17.05 4.30
CA THR A 205 4.72 16.36 5.58
C THR A 205 3.43 15.55 5.60
N ALA A 206 3.39 14.54 6.46
CA ALA A 206 2.17 13.85 6.85
C ALA A 206 2.03 13.97 8.38
N ASP A 207 0.83 13.74 8.89
CA ASP A 207 0.52 13.89 10.31
C ASP A 207 -0.33 12.68 10.77
N PHE A 208 0.30 11.77 11.50
CA PHE A 208 -0.38 10.63 12.09
C PHE A 208 -0.89 10.98 13.48
N GLN A 209 -2.19 10.96 13.66
CA GLN A 209 -2.88 11.31 14.89
C GLN A 209 -3.48 10.09 15.56
N ALA A 210 -3.22 9.90 16.85
CA ALA A 210 -3.89 8.87 17.63
C ALA A 210 -5.40 9.16 17.75
N LEU A 211 -6.23 8.10 17.69
CA LEU A 211 -7.68 8.25 17.75
C LEU A 211 -8.14 8.38 19.20
N ASP A 212 -8.79 9.48 19.53
CA ASP A 212 -9.51 9.62 20.79
C ASP A 212 -10.77 8.76 20.81
N GLN A 213 -11.12 8.20 21.98
CA GLN A 213 -12.23 7.27 22.10
C GLN A 213 -13.03 7.50 23.38
N ALA A 214 -14.35 7.30 23.28
CA ALA A 214 -15.25 7.33 24.39
C ALA A 214 -16.04 6.03 24.49
N MET A 215 -15.90 5.31 25.60
CA MET A 215 -16.68 4.11 25.89
C MET A 215 -17.81 4.47 26.85
N LYS A 216 -18.98 3.88 26.64
CA LYS A 216 -20.15 4.03 27.49
C LYS A 216 -20.87 2.69 27.66
N GLY A 217 -21.18 2.33 28.89
CA GLY A 217 -21.89 1.09 29.19
C GLY A 217 -22.13 0.91 30.68
N ARG A 218 -22.71 -0.23 31.07
CA ARG A 218 -22.92 -0.65 32.46
C ARG A 218 -21.84 -1.64 32.88
N VAL A 219 -21.65 -1.85 34.16
CA VAL A 219 -20.83 -2.95 34.65
C VAL A 219 -21.41 -4.28 34.14
N GLY A 220 -20.57 -5.10 33.59
CA GLY A 220 -20.91 -6.37 32.92
C GLY A 220 -21.05 -6.25 31.39
N ASP A 221 -21.29 -5.06 30.85
CA ASP A 221 -21.41 -4.86 29.40
C ASP A 221 -20.07 -5.08 28.69
N THR A 222 -20.15 -5.54 27.44
CA THR A 222 -19.03 -5.59 26.51
C THR A 222 -19.28 -4.57 25.41
N VAL A 223 -18.38 -3.63 25.24
CA VAL A 223 -18.47 -2.52 24.27
C VAL A 223 -17.35 -2.60 23.25
N ASP A 224 -17.56 -1.98 22.12
CA ASP A 224 -16.57 -1.83 21.06
C ASP A 224 -15.71 -0.60 21.35
N LEU A 225 -14.39 -0.81 21.22
CA LEU A 225 -13.39 0.24 21.29
C LEU A 225 -12.55 0.21 20.02
N LYS A 226 -12.60 1.26 19.22
CA LYS A 226 -11.76 1.42 18.04
C LYS A 226 -10.43 2.03 18.46
N VAL A 227 -9.33 1.35 18.15
CA VAL A 227 -7.97 1.82 18.45
C VAL A 227 -7.16 1.91 17.18
N GLY A 228 -6.42 2.98 17.00
CA GLY A 228 -5.68 3.21 15.78
C GLY A 228 -5.24 4.65 15.61
N PHE A 229 -5.02 5.02 14.38
CA PHE A 229 -4.57 6.36 14.01
C PHE A 229 -5.29 6.85 12.75
N ARG A 230 -5.17 8.13 12.49
CA ARG A 230 -5.57 8.79 11.24
C ARG A 230 -4.34 9.43 10.63
N ASN A 231 -4.18 9.38 9.32
CA ASN A 231 -3.28 10.27 8.61
C ASN A 231 -4.06 11.58 8.32
N ALA A 232 -3.76 12.65 9.02
CA ALA A 232 -4.39 13.95 8.81
C ALA A 232 -3.77 14.73 7.65
N GLY A 233 -2.85 14.14 6.93
CA GLY A 233 -2.23 14.70 5.73
C GLY A 233 -1.22 15.83 6.00
N PRO A 234 -0.92 16.66 5.02
CA PRO A 234 -1.43 16.66 3.66
C PRO A 234 -0.94 15.49 2.77
N ALA A 235 0.18 14.85 3.13
CA ALA A 235 0.73 13.79 2.31
C ALA A 235 0.19 12.40 2.66
N TRP A 236 0.08 11.54 1.65
CA TRP A 236 0.02 10.11 1.87
C TRP A 236 1.40 9.58 2.22
N VAL A 237 1.46 8.42 2.90
CA VAL A 237 2.72 7.80 3.30
C VAL A 237 2.79 6.40 2.75
N GLN A 238 3.87 6.08 2.06
CA GLN A 238 4.21 4.72 1.65
C GLN A 238 5.56 4.32 2.21
N VAL A 239 5.62 3.13 2.82
CA VAL A 239 6.86 2.59 3.40
C VAL A 239 7.06 1.17 2.91
N TYR A 240 8.09 0.97 2.11
CA TYR A 240 8.57 -0.37 1.73
C TYR A 240 9.68 -0.81 2.69
N ARG A 241 9.31 -1.46 3.79
CA ARG A 241 10.27 -2.07 4.73
C ARG A 241 9.75 -3.42 5.14
N ASP A 242 10.41 -4.47 4.70
CA ASP A 242 10.05 -5.83 5.10
C ASP A 242 10.06 -5.98 6.62
N GLY A 243 8.92 -6.42 7.17
CA GLY A 243 8.78 -6.71 8.60
C GLY A 243 8.74 -5.48 9.52
N VAL A 244 8.62 -4.27 8.98
CA VAL A 244 8.45 -3.04 9.76
C VAL A 244 7.03 -2.50 9.53
N PRO A 245 6.17 -2.42 10.56
CA PRO A 245 4.85 -1.84 10.40
C PRO A 245 4.94 -0.36 10.01
N LEU A 246 3.96 0.12 9.25
CA LEU A 246 3.83 1.54 8.91
C LEU A 246 3.65 2.40 10.17
N ALA A 247 2.85 1.90 11.11
CA ALA A 247 2.66 2.50 12.43
C ALA A 247 2.46 1.41 13.49
N GLU A 248 2.82 1.72 14.70
CA GLU A 248 2.55 0.89 15.88
C GLU A 248 1.81 1.71 16.92
N VAL A 249 0.72 1.15 17.42
CA VAL A 249 -0.15 1.82 18.39
C VAL A 249 -0.13 1.07 19.70
N GLU A 250 0.20 1.76 20.80
CA GLU A 250 0.07 1.27 22.16
C GLU A 250 -1.26 1.72 22.75
N VAL A 251 -2.00 0.77 23.31
CA VAL A 251 -3.33 0.99 23.89
C VAL A 251 -3.28 0.68 25.37
N GLU A 252 -3.54 1.66 26.23
CA GLU A 252 -3.79 1.45 27.65
C GLU A 252 -5.30 1.53 27.93
N LEU A 253 -5.89 0.41 28.31
CA LEU A 253 -7.32 0.38 28.65
C LEU A 253 -7.59 1.10 29.98
N PRO A 254 -8.76 1.77 30.10
CA PRO A 254 -9.18 2.37 31.38
C PRO A 254 -9.22 1.37 32.53
N ALA A 255 -8.92 1.83 33.74
CA ALA A 255 -9.02 0.99 34.92
C ALA A 255 -10.45 0.45 35.08
N GLY A 256 -10.57 -0.81 35.51
CA GLY A 256 -11.88 -1.48 35.66
C GLY A 256 -12.44 -2.08 34.37
N THR A 257 -11.62 -2.22 33.34
CA THR A 257 -12.00 -2.88 32.08
C THR A 257 -11.03 -3.98 31.70
N THR A 258 -11.52 -4.94 30.89
CA THR A 258 -10.72 -6.05 30.34
C THR A 258 -11.05 -6.26 28.88
N ALA A 259 -10.03 -6.34 28.01
CA ALA A 259 -10.23 -6.75 26.63
C ALA A 259 -10.58 -8.25 26.57
N THR A 260 -11.71 -8.55 25.95
CA THR A 260 -12.15 -9.93 25.67
C THR A 260 -11.76 -10.36 24.25
N LYS A 261 -11.51 -9.40 23.35
CA LYS A 261 -10.96 -9.60 22.01
C LYS A 261 -10.09 -8.40 21.62
N HIS A 262 -8.90 -8.66 21.14
CA HIS A 262 -7.91 -7.69 20.67
C HIS A 262 -7.21 -8.20 19.41
N PRO A 263 -7.80 -8.04 18.21
CA PRO A 263 -7.29 -8.64 16.99
C PRO A 263 -5.93 -8.07 16.60
N ASN A 264 -4.97 -8.95 16.30
CA ASN A 264 -3.61 -8.62 15.84
C ASN A 264 -2.87 -7.61 16.75
N CYS A 265 -3.10 -7.69 18.07
CA CYS A 265 -2.38 -6.90 19.06
C CYS A 265 -1.73 -7.82 20.08
N GLU A 266 -0.51 -7.52 20.46
CA GLU A 266 0.21 -8.22 21.54
C GLU A 266 -0.21 -7.64 22.90
N LYS A 267 -0.44 -8.51 23.86
CA LYS A 267 -0.71 -8.09 25.24
C LYS A 267 0.61 -7.86 25.97
N VAL A 268 0.94 -6.60 26.26
CA VAL A 268 2.17 -6.19 26.94
C VAL A 268 2.02 -6.27 28.46
N SER A 269 0.85 -5.90 28.99
CA SER A 269 0.54 -5.94 30.41
C SER A 269 -0.92 -6.28 30.67
N ALA A 270 -1.37 -6.19 31.93
CA ALA A 270 -2.77 -6.45 32.29
C ALA A 270 -3.76 -5.60 31.48
N ARG A 271 -3.41 -4.35 31.15
CA ARG A 271 -4.27 -3.38 30.46
C ARG A 271 -3.62 -2.76 29.23
N THR A 272 -2.35 -3.07 28.93
CA THR A 272 -1.60 -2.49 27.81
C THR A 272 -1.48 -3.49 26.68
N TYR A 273 -1.75 -3.03 25.48
CA TYR A 273 -1.68 -3.79 24.23
C TYR A 273 -0.88 -3.01 23.20
N ARG A 274 -0.15 -3.71 22.35
CA ARG A 274 0.62 -3.15 21.26
C ARG A 274 0.11 -3.71 19.94
N CYS A 275 -0.25 -2.83 19.03
CA CYS A 275 -0.94 -3.17 17.78
C CYS A 275 -0.11 -2.68 16.60
N PRO A 276 0.57 -3.56 15.87
CA PRO A 276 1.20 -3.19 14.63
C PRO A 276 0.16 -2.97 13.53
N PHE A 277 0.37 -1.95 12.72
CA PHE A 277 -0.35 -1.69 11.49
C PHE A 277 0.58 -1.98 10.31
N ASP A 278 0.53 -3.23 9.86
CA ASP A 278 1.34 -3.76 8.76
C ASP A 278 0.71 -3.34 7.42
N LEU A 279 0.64 -2.03 7.21
CA LEU A 279 0.15 -1.42 5.99
C LEU A 279 1.35 -1.02 5.14
N VAL A 280 1.19 -1.10 3.82
CA VAL A 280 2.22 -0.64 2.88
C VAL A 280 2.10 0.87 2.70
N TRP A 281 0.88 1.42 2.82
CA TRP A 281 0.65 2.87 2.76
C TRP A 281 -0.49 3.32 3.67
N ALA A 282 -0.54 4.61 3.93
CA ALA A 282 -1.67 5.31 4.54
C ALA A 282 -2.00 6.54 3.69
N ASP A 283 -3.22 6.55 3.15
CA ASP A 283 -3.74 7.67 2.38
C ASP A 283 -4.00 8.87 3.30
N GLU A 284 -3.94 10.06 2.75
CA GLU A 284 -4.31 11.30 3.43
C GLU A 284 -5.79 11.30 3.80
N ASP A 285 -6.13 11.86 4.94
CA ASP A 285 -7.47 11.92 5.53
C ASP A 285 -8.11 10.57 5.89
N GLU A 286 -7.40 9.44 5.74
CA GLU A 286 -7.91 8.12 6.06
C GLU A 286 -7.62 7.70 7.50
N GLN A 287 -8.54 6.90 8.06
CA GLN A 287 -8.47 6.36 9.40
C GLN A 287 -8.25 4.85 9.39
N TYR A 288 -7.24 4.42 10.14
CA TYR A 288 -6.87 3.02 10.29
C TYR A 288 -7.13 2.58 11.73
N ALA A 289 -8.04 1.62 11.92
CA ALA A 289 -8.44 1.20 13.26
C ALA A 289 -8.68 -0.30 13.37
N ARG A 290 -8.46 -0.81 14.58
CA ARG A 290 -8.82 -2.16 15.00
C ARG A 290 -9.88 -2.09 16.09
N THR A 291 -10.82 -3.02 16.10
CA THR A 291 -11.90 -3.04 17.08
C THR A 291 -11.60 -4.04 18.18
N PHE A 292 -11.42 -3.53 19.40
CA PHE A 292 -11.39 -4.32 20.62
C PHE A 292 -12.81 -4.57 21.13
N LYS A 293 -13.05 -5.73 21.71
CA LYS A 293 -14.22 -5.97 22.57
C LYS A 293 -13.76 -5.81 24.01
N VAL A 294 -14.28 -4.82 24.70
CA VAL A 294 -13.87 -4.46 26.07
C VAL A 294 -15.02 -4.64 27.02
N ARG A 295 -14.85 -5.50 28.04
CA ARG A 295 -15.81 -5.68 29.10
C ARG A 295 -15.55 -4.65 30.21
N ILE A 296 -16.62 -4.06 30.70
CA ILE A 296 -16.62 -3.16 31.86
C ILE A 296 -16.80 -4.03 33.10
N ASP A 297 -15.74 -4.25 33.88
CA ASP A 297 -15.76 -5.15 35.02
C ASP A 297 -16.24 -4.44 36.28
N LYS A 298 -15.90 -3.16 36.44
CA LYS A 298 -16.32 -2.34 37.57
C LYS A 298 -16.26 -0.85 37.21
N ALA A 299 -17.06 -0.05 37.92
CA ALA A 299 -16.94 1.40 37.87
C ALA A 299 -15.69 1.83 38.65
N VAL A 300 -14.89 2.69 38.05
CA VAL A 300 -13.73 3.36 38.67
C VAL A 300 -13.82 4.82 38.31
N ASP A 301 -13.87 5.66 39.32
CA ASP A 301 -14.02 7.12 39.17
C ASP A 301 -12.79 7.68 38.43
N GLY A 302 -13.05 8.50 37.42
CA GLY A 302 -12.00 9.13 36.62
C GLY A 302 -11.15 8.16 35.81
N ALA A 303 -11.61 6.91 35.58
CA ALA A 303 -10.89 5.93 34.82
C ALA A 303 -10.63 6.45 33.39
N LYS A 304 -9.36 6.52 33.05
CA LYS A 304 -8.88 6.90 31.70
C LYS A 304 -7.94 5.83 31.19
N GLY A 305 -7.93 5.68 29.90
CA GLY A 305 -6.94 4.97 29.12
C GLY A 305 -6.34 5.89 28.07
N SER A 306 -5.52 5.34 27.20
CA SER A 306 -4.93 6.09 26.09
C SER A 306 -4.69 5.21 24.87
N VAL A 307 -4.66 5.85 23.73
CA VAL A 307 -4.11 5.35 22.47
C VAL A 307 -2.88 6.19 22.16
N ALA A 308 -1.75 5.59 21.88
CA ALA A 308 -0.52 6.32 21.57
C ALA A 308 0.17 5.69 20.38
N LEU A 309 0.61 6.49 19.42
CA LEU A 309 1.57 6.10 18.41
C LEU A 309 2.91 5.88 19.09
N VAL A 310 3.56 4.76 18.84
CA VAL A 310 4.82 4.39 19.47
C VAL A 310 5.84 3.96 18.41
N GLY A 311 7.12 4.02 18.77
CA GLY A 311 8.18 3.77 17.81
C GLY A 311 8.60 5.05 17.10
N LYS A 312 9.45 4.90 16.09
CA LYS A 312 9.89 6.02 15.27
C LYS A 312 9.05 6.06 14.01
N LEU A 313 8.13 7.03 13.94
CA LEU A 313 7.55 7.47 12.69
C LEU A 313 8.64 8.08 11.81
N GLY A 314 8.36 8.31 10.53
CA GLY A 314 9.32 8.99 9.66
C GLY A 314 9.51 10.46 10.03
N ASP A 315 10.58 11.08 9.54
CA ASP A 315 10.86 12.50 9.77
C ASP A 315 9.82 13.44 9.08
N TRP A 316 8.87 12.85 8.37
CA TRP A 316 7.74 13.52 7.73
C TRP A 316 6.62 13.87 8.71
N ASP A 317 6.52 13.18 9.84
CA ASP A 317 5.60 13.52 10.91
C ASP A 317 6.32 14.46 11.89
N THR A 318 5.87 15.70 11.93
CA THR A 318 6.49 16.76 12.73
C THR A 318 5.60 17.23 13.89
N GLU A 319 4.34 16.74 13.95
CA GLU A 319 3.36 17.17 14.95
C GLU A 319 3.14 16.07 16.01
N HIS A 320 4.08 15.96 16.96
CA HIS A 320 4.04 14.91 18.00
C HIS A 320 3.08 15.18 19.15
N GLY A 321 2.41 16.34 19.16
CA GLY A 321 1.45 16.69 20.21
C GLY A 321 0.17 15.85 20.18
N ASN A 322 -0.15 15.26 19.04
CA ASN A 322 -1.33 14.45 18.77
C ASN A 322 -1.04 12.95 18.66
N ASP A 323 0.21 12.53 18.87
CA ASP A 323 0.61 11.11 18.90
C ASP A 323 -0.08 10.33 20.02
N LYS A 324 -0.73 11.00 20.96
CA LYS A 324 -1.43 10.38 22.06
C LYS A 324 -2.80 10.99 22.27
N ALA A 325 -3.82 10.11 22.35
CA ALA A 325 -5.21 10.46 22.56
C ALA A 325 -5.82 9.72 23.76
N PRO A 326 -6.81 10.31 24.47
CA PRO A 326 -7.44 9.68 25.62
C PRO A 326 -8.48 8.63 25.20
N ILE A 327 -8.61 7.60 26.04
CA ILE A 327 -9.78 6.72 26.10
C ILE A 327 -10.54 7.08 27.35
N THR A 328 -11.77 7.58 27.21
CA THR A 328 -12.65 7.90 28.33
C THR A 328 -13.65 6.77 28.57
N LEU A 329 -14.04 6.54 29.83
CA LEU A 329 -15.03 5.54 30.20
C LEU A 329 -16.14 6.20 30.99
N GLN A 330 -17.38 6.14 30.49
CA GLN A 330 -18.58 6.53 31.22
C GLN A 330 -19.39 5.30 31.61
N VAL A 331 -19.36 4.93 32.90
CA VAL A 331 -20.19 3.84 33.42
C VAL A 331 -21.57 4.36 33.79
N THR A 332 -22.61 3.80 33.17
CA THR A 332 -24.01 4.17 33.41
C THR A 332 -24.66 3.15 34.35
N GLY A 333 -25.49 3.59 35.29
CA GLY A 333 -26.30 2.70 36.13
C GLY A 333 -25.62 2.15 37.39
N GLY A 334 -24.42 2.63 37.74
CA GLY A 334 -23.83 2.39 39.05
C GLY A 334 -24.46 3.39 40.03
N GLY A 335 -25.45 2.97 40.77
CA GLY A 335 -25.94 3.76 41.90
C GLY A 335 -24.77 3.95 42.85
N SER A 336 -24.40 5.19 43.06
CA SER A 336 -23.49 5.57 44.17
C SER A 336 -24.10 5.05 45.48
N THR A 337 -23.56 3.97 46.03
CA THR A 337 -23.72 3.65 47.44
C THR A 337 -22.80 4.57 48.24
N GLY A 338 -23.09 5.88 48.14
CA GLY A 338 -22.58 6.87 49.05
C GLY A 338 -23.36 6.71 50.36
N GLY A 339 -22.75 6.13 51.40
CA GLY A 339 -23.25 6.12 52.71
C GLY A 339 -23.55 7.53 53.22
N GLY A 340 -24.82 7.90 53.16
CA GLY A 340 -25.30 9.11 53.83
C GLY A 340 -25.26 8.91 55.31
N SER A 341 -24.30 9.49 56.01
CA SER A 341 -24.41 9.82 57.42
C SER A 341 -25.41 10.96 57.56
N SER A 342 -26.65 10.59 57.94
CA SER A 342 -27.63 11.52 58.47
C SER A 342 -27.16 12.07 59.81
N SER A 343 -26.85 13.33 59.90
CA SER A 343 -26.93 14.09 61.17
C SER A 343 -27.94 15.20 60.93
N GLY A 344 -29.02 15.06 61.69
CA GLY A 344 -30.13 15.99 61.70
C GLY A 344 -29.82 17.28 62.39
N GLY A 345 -30.68 18.23 62.25
CA GLY A 345 -30.86 19.31 63.18
C GLY A 345 -31.18 20.67 62.61
N GLY A 346 -32.41 21.15 62.82
CA GLY A 346 -32.63 22.53 63.08
C GLY A 346 -33.44 23.33 62.12
N SER A 347 -34.70 23.46 62.46
CA SER A 347 -35.67 24.46 62.01
C SER A 347 -35.23 25.92 62.12
N SER A 348 -35.69 26.76 61.23
CA SER A 348 -36.57 27.92 61.48
C SER A 348 -36.49 28.92 60.32
N SER A 349 -37.62 29.15 59.69
CA SER A 349 -38.51 30.29 59.68
C SER A 349 -37.95 31.65 59.25
N GLY A 350 -38.64 32.22 58.27
CA GLY A 350 -38.76 33.68 58.05
C GLY A 350 -38.25 34.12 56.71
N GLY A 351 -39.11 34.49 55.82
CA GLY A 351 -39.94 35.63 55.76
C GLY A 351 -39.48 36.57 54.71
N GLY A 352 -40.34 36.78 53.69
CA GLY A 352 -40.61 38.12 53.26
C GLY A 352 -39.92 38.67 52.00
N GLY A 353 -40.73 38.86 50.99
CA GLY A 353 -40.84 40.15 50.35
C GLY A 353 -40.11 40.43 49.06
N GLY A 354 -40.87 40.51 48.03
CA GLY A 354 -41.05 41.71 47.21
C GLY A 354 -40.12 41.87 46.01
N SER A 355 -40.65 41.66 44.87
CA SER A 355 -41.30 42.60 43.96
C SER A 355 -40.38 43.36 42.99
N THR A 356 -40.81 43.28 41.76
CA THR A 356 -40.71 44.29 40.66
C THR A 356 -39.32 44.45 40.05
N GLY A 357 -39.14 44.42 38.74
CA GLY A 357 -39.87 44.88 37.61
C GLY A 357 -38.89 45.38 36.57
N GLY A 358 -39.31 45.38 35.32
CA GLY A 358 -38.76 46.22 34.29
C GLY A 358 -37.90 45.51 33.25
N SER A 359 -38.38 45.09 32.16
CA SER A 359 -38.83 45.77 30.93
C SER A 359 -37.75 46.46 30.11
N SER A 360 -37.87 46.13 28.88
CA SER A 360 -37.59 46.89 27.64
C SER A 360 -36.28 46.55 26.95
N SER A 361 -36.34 45.96 25.82
CA SER A 361 -36.81 46.37 24.47
C SER A 361 -35.76 47.10 23.67
N THR A 362 -35.75 46.74 22.44
CA THR A 362 -35.44 47.37 21.16
C THR A 362 -34.21 46.78 20.51
N GLY A 363 -34.24 46.24 19.30
CA GLY A 363 -34.98 46.62 18.10
C GLY A 363 -33.95 46.97 17.02
N GLY A 364 -34.09 46.40 15.83
CA GLY A 364 -33.34 46.82 14.67
C GLY A 364 -33.20 45.69 13.64
N SER A 365 -34.07 45.50 12.86
CA SER A 365 -34.50 45.74 11.48
C SER A 365 -33.40 46.07 10.48
N GLY A 366 -33.44 45.30 9.37
CA GLY A 366 -32.80 45.64 8.08
C GLY A 366 -32.81 44.42 7.19
N THR A 367 -33.93 44.19 6.49
CA THR A 367 -34.21 44.38 5.04
C THR A 367 -33.00 44.14 4.14
N GLY A 368 -32.99 43.35 3.09
CA GLY A 368 -33.97 42.84 2.17
C GLY A 368 -33.25 42.42 0.89
N GLY A 369 -33.96 41.74 0.00
CA GLY A 369 -33.55 41.57 -1.39
C GLY A 369 -33.59 40.10 -1.86
N THR A 370 -34.72 39.59 -2.19
CA THR A 370 -35.47 39.41 -3.46
C THR A 370 -34.67 38.96 -4.67
N GLY A 371 -35.16 37.87 -5.26
CA GLY A 371 -35.03 37.42 -6.64
C GLY A 371 -34.80 35.92 -6.69
N GLY A 372 -35.66 35.06 -7.07
CA GLY A 372 -36.78 35.08 -7.98
C GLY A 372 -36.51 34.21 -9.19
N GLY A 373 -37.35 33.24 -9.47
CA GLY A 373 -37.41 32.52 -10.73
C GLY A 373 -37.38 31.01 -10.59
N SER A 374 -38.45 30.31 -10.34
CA SER A 374 -39.47 29.81 -11.29
C SER A 374 -38.90 28.84 -12.31
N SER A 375 -39.32 27.64 -12.17
CA SER A 375 -40.44 26.82 -12.70
C SER A 375 -40.06 26.03 -13.92
N THR A 376 -40.37 24.85 -14.05
CA THR A 376 -41.51 24.05 -14.51
C THR A 376 -40.95 22.65 -14.74
N GLY A 377 -41.48 21.55 -14.29
CA GLY A 377 -42.86 21.06 -14.50
C GLY A 377 -42.86 20.10 -15.68
N GLY A 378 -43.08 18.82 -15.44
CA GLY A 378 -43.32 17.87 -16.53
C GLY A 378 -43.53 16.47 -16.00
N SER A 379 -44.79 16.16 -15.87
CA SER A 379 -45.37 14.90 -15.41
C SER A 379 -45.18 13.71 -16.36
N ALA A 380 -45.05 12.55 -15.74
CA ALA A 380 -45.84 11.31 -15.88
C ALA A 380 -46.08 10.65 -17.24
N THR A 381 -45.90 9.39 -17.27
CA THR A 381 -46.77 8.22 -17.57
C THR A 381 -45.82 7.08 -17.89
N GLY A 382 -45.85 5.93 -17.20
CA GLY A 382 -46.93 4.96 -17.16
C GLY A 382 -46.71 3.91 -18.24
N GLY A 383 -46.37 2.69 -17.89
CA GLY A 383 -46.42 1.58 -18.86
C GLY A 383 -45.59 0.37 -18.51
N ALA A 384 -46.22 -0.54 -17.79
CA ALA A 384 -46.33 -1.98 -18.03
C ALA A 384 -45.10 -2.87 -18.13
N ASP A 385 -45.04 -3.75 -17.14
CA ASP A 385 -44.64 -5.17 -17.14
C ASP A 385 -44.52 -5.83 -18.53
N THR A 386 -43.36 -6.42 -18.78
CA THR A 386 -43.29 -7.74 -19.42
C THR A 386 -42.09 -8.48 -18.89
N GLY A 387 -42.37 -9.50 -18.10
CA GLY A 387 -41.39 -10.52 -17.69
C GLY A 387 -40.90 -11.29 -18.92
N VAL A 388 -39.58 -11.41 -19.01
CA VAL A 388 -38.97 -12.43 -19.85
C VAL A 388 -38.08 -13.29 -18.92
N SER A 389 -38.61 -14.46 -18.62
CA SER A 389 -37.91 -15.61 -18.07
C SER A 389 -36.98 -16.11 -19.17
N GLY A 390 -35.68 -15.89 -19.01
CA GLY A 390 -34.62 -16.45 -19.85
C GLY A 390 -33.94 -17.61 -19.13
N ASP A 391 -34.26 -18.83 -19.58
CA ASP A 391 -33.57 -20.05 -19.20
C ASP A 391 -32.06 -19.94 -19.43
N LEU A 392 -31.27 -20.06 -18.39
CA LEU A 392 -29.82 -20.25 -18.48
C LEU A 392 -29.55 -21.70 -18.89
N ALA A 393 -29.12 -21.85 -20.12
CA ALA A 393 -28.66 -23.12 -20.66
C ALA A 393 -27.47 -23.64 -19.83
N SER A 394 -27.70 -24.78 -19.18
CA SER A 394 -26.69 -25.62 -18.55
C SER A 394 -25.83 -26.23 -19.64
N THR A 395 -24.62 -25.71 -19.86
CA THR A 395 -23.60 -26.41 -20.64
C THR A 395 -22.82 -27.33 -19.70
N GLY A 396 -23.04 -28.62 -19.86
CA GLY A 396 -22.42 -29.68 -19.11
C GLY A 396 -20.90 -29.71 -19.25
N SER A 397 -20.20 -29.74 -18.14
CA SER A 397 -18.78 -30.00 -18.04
C SER A 397 -18.53 -31.50 -18.01
N SER A 398 -18.06 -32.03 -19.11
CA SER A 398 -17.45 -33.36 -19.19
C SER A 398 -16.06 -33.22 -19.79
N SER A 399 -15.03 -33.03 -18.97
CA SER A 399 -13.59 -33.29 -19.27
C SER A 399 -12.61 -32.61 -18.28
N ALA A 400 -12.88 -32.63 -16.96
CA ALA A 400 -11.96 -32.01 -15.98
C ALA A 400 -10.97 -32.98 -15.29
N LEU A 401 -10.86 -34.22 -15.72
CA LEU A 401 -10.06 -35.25 -15.00
C LEU A 401 -8.56 -35.36 -15.37
N PRO A 402 -8.01 -34.84 -16.50
CA PRO A 402 -6.55 -34.92 -16.69
C PRO A 402 -5.76 -33.72 -16.16
N ILE A 403 -6.41 -32.57 -15.79
CA ILE A 403 -5.67 -31.37 -15.39
C ILE A 403 -5.29 -31.38 -13.90
N ALA A 404 -6.05 -32.09 -13.04
CA ALA A 404 -5.76 -32.15 -11.61
C ALA A 404 -4.48 -32.95 -11.29
N GLY A 405 -4.10 -33.90 -12.15
CA GLY A 405 -2.89 -34.72 -11.94
C GLY A 405 -1.59 -33.96 -12.24
N ALA A 406 -1.61 -33.04 -13.19
CA ALA A 406 -0.41 -32.27 -13.57
C ALA A 406 -0.09 -31.16 -12.55
N ALA A 407 -1.10 -30.54 -11.94
CA ALA A 407 -0.92 -29.51 -10.92
C ALA A 407 -0.33 -30.08 -9.60
N ALA A 408 -0.73 -31.29 -9.19
CA ALA A 408 -0.18 -31.92 -8.01
C ALA A 408 1.30 -32.31 -8.16
N ALA A 409 1.73 -32.69 -9.37
CA ALA A 409 3.13 -33.02 -9.66
C ALA A 409 4.02 -31.77 -9.65
N ALA A 410 3.53 -30.62 -10.15
CA ALA A 410 4.26 -29.37 -10.14
C ALA A 410 4.48 -28.79 -8.75
N VAL A 411 3.46 -28.87 -7.87
CA VAL A 411 3.56 -28.43 -6.46
C VAL A 411 4.50 -29.34 -5.66
N GLY A 412 4.51 -30.65 -5.92
CA GLY A 412 5.43 -31.59 -5.27
C GLY A 412 6.90 -31.33 -5.65
N ALA A 413 7.18 -31.01 -6.92
CA ALA A 413 8.53 -30.70 -7.39
C ALA A 413 9.04 -29.35 -6.84
N GLY A 414 8.17 -28.33 -6.75
CA GLY A 414 8.51 -27.02 -6.18
C GLY A 414 8.85 -27.10 -4.71
N ALA A 415 8.08 -27.84 -3.91
CA ALA A 415 8.34 -28.01 -2.47
C ALA A 415 9.66 -28.73 -2.20
N ALA A 416 10.01 -29.75 -3.01
CA ALA A 416 11.29 -30.45 -2.90
C ALA A 416 12.47 -29.56 -3.20
N ALA A 417 12.39 -28.68 -4.20
CA ALA A 417 13.44 -27.74 -4.57
C ALA A 417 13.72 -26.74 -3.45
N VAL A 418 12.68 -26.19 -2.83
CA VAL A 418 12.80 -25.25 -1.71
C VAL A 418 13.47 -25.88 -0.51
N LEU A 419 13.15 -27.12 -0.17
CA LEU A 419 13.77 -27.86 0.94
C LEU A 419 15.26 -28.12 0.70
N VAL A 420 15.65 -28.45 -0.52
CA VAL A 420 17.08 -28.68 -0.87
C VAL A 420 17.89 -27.39 -0.78
N VAL A 421 17.35 -26.28 -1.26
CA VAL A 421 18.02 -24.96 -1.17
C VAL A 421 18.17 -24.51 0.29
N ARG A 422 17.14 -24.67 1.12
CA ARG A 422 17.21 -24.37 2.55
C ARG A 422 18.25 -25.24 3.29
N ARG A 423 18.32 -26.53 2.98
CA ARG A 423 19.32 -27.42 3.59
C ARG A 423 20.75 -27.05 3.19
N ARG A 424 20.99 -26.67 1.95
CA ARG A 424 22.34 -26.22 1.49
C ARG A 424 22.76 -24.88 2.10
N ARG A 425 21.85 -23.98 2.44
CA ARG A 425 22.17 -22.73 3.15
C ARG A 425 22.47 -22.95 4.62
N ALA A 426 21.82 -23.91 5.28
CA ALA A 426 22.05 -24.25 6.68
C ALA A 426 23.38 -25.02 6.92
N SER A 427 24.00 -25.59 5.88
CA SER A 427 25.29 -26.31 5.97
C SER A 427 26.51 -25.46 5.58
N ARG A 428 26.32 -24.14 5.29
CA ARG A 428 27.38 -23.20 4.95
C ARG A 428 27.50 -22.02 5.93
N GLY A 429 26.79 -22.06 7.07
CA GLY A 429 26.87 -21.11 8.19
C GLY A 429 27.65 -21.68 9.38
#